data_c007a61d4e76cfb1f6c5083281ffdf28
#
_entry.id   c007a61d4e76cfb1f6c5083281ffdf28
#
_cell.length_a   1.000
_cell.length_b   1.000
_cell.length_c   1.000
_cell.angle_alpha   90.00
_cell.angle_beta   90.00
_cell.angle_gamma   90.00
#
_symmetry.space_group_name_H-M   'P 1'
#
loop_
_entity.id
_entity.type
_entity.pdbx_description
1 polymer ?
#
loop_
_entity_poly.entity_id
_entity_poly.type
_entity_poly.pdbx_seq_one_letter_code
_entity_poly.pdbx_strand_id
1 'polypeptide(L)'
;MPTAEPARKPLMSGNWKMHHNHLEAIQVVQKLSYALNAADYDAVDVSVHPPFTDLRSIQTVLDADRIPISLGAQHCHWEDKGAFTGEVAPTMLAKLAVAYVIVGHSERRELFAETDDWVNRKVKAVLNARMTPIMCVGETLPEREAGQAEAKVDGQLRAGLAGLAAAQVSGMVVAYEPIWAIGTGQTATPDDAQAMCAAVRAVVADLYDRGTADATRIQYGGSVKPGNAADLMAQDDIDGALVGGASLDPDEFARIVRYRLTE
;
A
#
# COMPACT_ATOMS: atom_id res chain seq x y z
N MET A 1 -33.94 -8.58 4.30
CA MET A 1 -32.60 -9.09 4.63
C MET A 1 -31.62 -8.01 4.22
N PRO A 2 -30.76 -7.48 5.09
CA PRO A 2 -29.72 -6.56 4.62
C PRO A 2 -28.87 -7.37 3.64
N THR A 3 -28.71 -6.87 2.42
CA THR A 3 -27.72 -7.35 1.46
C THR A 3 -26.36 -7.13 2.11
N ALA A 4 -25.63 -8.22 2.38
CA ALA A 4 -24.25 -8.09 2.83
C ALA A 4 -23.52 -7.21 1.81
N GLU A 5 -22.98 -6.09 2.29
CA GLU A 5 -22.10 -5.25 1.45
C GLU A 5 -20.99 -6.16 0.90
N PRO A 6 -20.58 -5.99 -0.37
CA PRO A 6 -19.51 -6.80 -0.91
C PRO A 6 -18.27 -6.55 -0.05
N ALA A 7 -17.79 -7.61 0.58
CA ALA A 7 -16.58 -7.57 1.38
C ALA A 7 -15.43 -7.03 0.52
N ARG A 8 -14.70 -6.02 1.02
CA ARG A 8 -13.51 -5.49 0.34
C ARG A 8 -12.49 -6.61 0.18
N LYS A 9 -12.11 -6.91 -1.06
CA LYS A 9 -11.10 -7.93 -1.32
C LYS A 9 -9.76 -7.46 -0.73
N PRO A 10 -9.13 -8.24 0.16
CA PRO A 10 -7.86 -7.87 0.76
C PRO A 10 -6.76 -7.66 -0.28
N LEU A 11 -5.87 -6.67 -0.04
CA LEU A 11 -4.70 -6.40 -0.87
C LEU A 11 -3.42 -6.59 -0.05
N MET A 12 -2.56 -7.52 -0.46
CA MET A 12 -1.22 -7.68 0.10
C MET A 12 -0.19 -7.07 -0.85
N SER A 13 0.45 -5.99 -0.41
CA SER A 13 1.41 -5.20 -1.18
C SER A 13 2.82 -5.38 -0.62
N GLY A 14 3.73 -5.95 -1.40
CA GLY A 14 5.14 -6.10 -1.03
C GLY A 14 5.95 -4.87 -1.42
N ASN A 15 6.29 -4.01 -0.48
CA ASN A 15 7.21 -2.90 -0.69
C ASN A 15 8.66 -3.35 -0.47
N TRP A 16 9.39 -3.58 -1.54
CA TRP A 16 10.77 -4.08 -1.46
C TRP A 16 11.78 -3.02 -1.07
N LYS A 17 11.35 -1.74 -1.04
CA LYS A 17 12.25 -0.63 -0.73
C LYS A 17 13.48 -0.67 -1.67
N MET A 18 14.69 -0.45 -1.15
CA MET A 18 15.92 -0.46 -1.95
C MET A 18 16.61 -1.83 -1.84
N HIS A 19 15.91 -2.90 -2.27
CA HIS A 19 16.43 -4.26 -2.28
C HIS A 19 16.19 -4.93 -3.62
N HIS A 20 16.98 -5.95 -3.89
CA HIS A 20 17.07 -6.73 -5.12
C HIS A 20 17.61 -5.92 -6.30
N ASN A 21 18.24 -6.63 -7.21
CA ASN A 21 18.51 -6.21 -8.58
C ASN A 21 17.54 -6.91 -9.52
N HIS A 22 17.52 -6.53 -10.78
CA HIS A 22 16.55 -7.03 -11.76
C HIS A 22 16.58 -8.57 -11.96
N LEU A 23 17.69 -9.25 -11.72
CA LEU A 23 17.79 -10.72 -11.81
C LEU A 23 17.19 -11.38 -10.56
N GLU A 24 17.52 -10.87 -9.38
CA GLU A 24 16.94 -11.32 -8.11
C GLU A 24 15.42 -11.08 -8.08
N ALA A 25 14.98 -9.91 -8.57
CA ALA A 25 13.59 -9.54 -8.68
C ALA A 25 12.77 -10.54 -9.53
N ILE A 26 13.31 -10.98 -10.67
CA ILE A 26 12.69 -12.04 -11.50
C ILE A 26 12.54 -13.33 -10.69
N GLN A 27 13.60 -13.75 -9.99
CA GLN A 27 13.57 -14.98 -9.20
C GLN A 27 12.55 -14.93 -8.07
N VAL A 28 12.46 -13.79 -7.36
CA VAL A 28 11.49 -13.61 -6.27
C VAL A 28 10.06 -13.68 -6.79
N VAL A 29 9.74 -12.99 -7.89
CA VAL A 29 8.39 -13.03 -8.48
C VAL A 29 8.02 -14.42 -8.97
N GLN A 30 8.93 -15.13 -9.64
CA GLN A 30 8.68 -16.49 -10.11
C GLN A 30 8.46 -17.46 -8.93
N LYS A 31 9.30 -17.40 -7.89
CA LYS A 31 9.13 -18.23 -6.68
C LYS A 31 7.80 -17.94 -5.99
N LEU A 32 7.44 -16.65 -5.85
CA LEU A 32 6.17 -16.25 -5.28
C LEU A 32 4.99 -16.80 -6.08
N SER A 33 5.05 -16.73 -7.41
CA SER A 33 3.99 -17.27 -8.28
C SER A 33 3.84 -18.78 -8.18
N TYR A 34 4.93 -19.52 -7.96
CA TYR A 34 4.87 -20.98 -7.72
C TYR A 34 4.36 -21.34 -6.32
N ALA A 35 4.57 -20.47 -5.34
CA ALA A 35 4.08 -20.66 -3.98
C ALA A 35 2.58 -20.39 -3.83
N LEU A 36 1.98 -19.60 -4.72
CA LEU A 36 0.56 -19.23 -4.70
C LEU A 36 -0.23 -20.00 -5.78
N ASN A 37 -1.51 -20.21 -5.56
CA ASN A 37 -2.39 -20.89 -6.49
C ASN A 37 -3.63 -20.02 -6.83
N ALA A 38 -4.49 -20.48 -7.74
CA ALA A 38 -5.66 -19.74 -8.18
C ALA A 38 -6.59 -19.32 -7.03
N ALA A 39 -6.81 -20.21 -6.04
CA ALA A 39 -7.67 -19.90 -4.90
C ALA A 39 -7.08 -18.80 -3.99
N ASP A 40 -5.75 -18.65 -3.96
CA ASP A 40 -5.09 -17.56 -3.24
C ASP A 40 -5.36 -16.23 -3.95
N TYR A 41 -5.21 -16.18 -5.27
CA TYR A 41 -5.48 -14.98 -6.06
C TYR A 41 -6.97 -14.63 -6.15
N ASP A 42 -7.87 -15.61 -6.06
CA ASP A 42 -9.30 -15.37 -5.97
C ASP A 42 -9.67 -14.68 -4.66
N ALA A 43 -8.99 -15.04 -3.56
CA ALA A 43 -9.28 -14.53 -2.23
C ALA A 43 -8.55 -13.22 -1.89
N VAL A 44 -7.35 -12.97 -2.46
CA VAL A 44 -6.48 -11.85 -2.11
C VAL A 44 -5.86 -11.25 -3.36
N ASP A 45 -5.91 -9.93 -3.49
CA ASP A 45 -5.09 -9.22 -4.47
C ASP A 45 -3.65 -9.15 -3.98
N VAL A 46 -2.70 -9.41 -4.87
CA VAL A 46 -1.27 -9.40 -4.55
C VAL A 46 -0.56 -8.39 -5.44
N SER A 47 0.25 -7.52 -4.85
CA SER A 47 1.12 -6.60 -5.59
C SER A 47 2.55 -6.60 -5.07
N VAL A 48 3.51 -6.33 -5.96
CA VAL A 48 4.92 -6.15 -5.63
C VAL A 48 5.39 -4.78 -6.10
N HIS A 49 6.14 -4.08 -5.26
CA HIS A 49 6.65 -2.74 -5.51
C HIS A 49 8.19 -2.75 -5.46
N PRO A 50 8.85 -3.11 -6.58
CA PRO A 50 10.29 -3.17 -6.68
C PRO A 50 10.90 -1.77 -6.89
N PRO A 51 12.25 -1.62 -6.80
CA PRO A 51 12.95 -0.46 -7.32
C PRO A 51 12.64 -0.20 -8.80
N PHE A 52 12.76 1.06 -9.24
CA PHE A 52 12.48 1.43 -10.63
C PHE A 52 13.30 0.66 -11.67
N THR A 53 14.54 0.29 -11.31
CA THR A 53 15.46 -0.48 -12.16
C THR A 53 14.92 -1.86 -12.55
N ASP A 54 13.96 -2.40 -11.79
CA ASP A 54 13.49 -3.77 -11.91
C ASP A 54 12.10 -3.87 -12.56
N LEU A 55 11.38 -2.74 -12.64
CA LEU A 55 9.99 -2.69 -13.11
C LEU A 55 9.82 -3.34 -14.49
N ARG A 56 10.70 -3.01 -15.45
CA ARG A 56 10.59 -3.56 -16.80
C ARG A 56 10.83 -5.07 -16.84
N SER A 57 11.78 -5.56 -16.06
CA SER A 57 12.10 -6.99 -15.98
C SER A 57 10.93 -7.78 -15.40
N ILE A 58 10.35 -7.29 -14.30
CA ILE A 58 9.19 -7.92 -13.66
C ILE A 58 7.97 -7.86 -14.58
N GLN A 59 7.66 -6.70 -15.17
CA GLN A 59 6.56 -6.56 -16.11
C GLN A 59 6.64 -7.60 -17.23
N THR A 60 7.83 -7.83 -17.79
CA THR A 60 8.03 -8.83 -18.84
C THR A 60 7.71 -10.25 -18.37
N VAL A 61 8.10 -10.62 -17.15
CA VAL A 61 7.83 -11.94 -16.59
C VAL A 61 6.35 -12.11 -16.26
N LEU A 62 5.73 -11.11 -15.64
CA LEU A 62 4.30 -11.14 -15.30
C LEU A 62 3.43 -11.32 -16.56
N ASP A 63 3.76 -10.61 -17.65
CA ASP A 63 3.03 -10.70 -18.91
C ASP A 63 3.26 -12.03 -19.62
N ALA A 64 4.53 -12.49 -19.72
CA ALA A 64 4.88 -13.71 -20.43
C ALA A 64 4.26 -14.96 -19.81
N ASP A 65 4.31 -15.05 -18.48
CA ASP A 65 3.85 -16.20 -17.71
C ASP A 65 2.40 -16.03 -17.22
N ARG A 66 1.75 -14.89 -17.53
CA ARG A 66 0.39 -14.54 -17.10
C ARG A 66 0.20 -14.66 -15.58
N ILE A 67 1.18 -14.19 -14.83
CA ILE A 67 1.17 -14.25 -13.38
C ILE A 67 0.19 -13.18 -12.86
N PRO A 68 -0.83 -13.53 -12.04
CA PRO A 68 -1.84 -12.60 -11.55
C PRO A 68 -1.36 -11.79 -10.33
N ILE A 69 -0.12 -11.30 -10.38
CA ILE A 69 0.47 -10.38 -9.43
C ILE A 69 0.49 -9.00 -10.08
N SER A 70 0.00 -7.99 -9.39
CA SER A 70 0.01 -6.62 -9.86
C SER A 70 1.39 -5.98 -9.67
N LEU A 71 1.87 -5.30 -10.69
CA LEU A 71 3.08 -4.50 -10.59
C LEU A 71 2.77 -3.17 -9.94
N GLY A 72 3.56 -2.77 -8.93
CA GLY A 72 3.49 -1.49 -8.26
C GLY A 72 4.79 -0.71 -8.36
N ALA A 73 4.74 0.59 -8.12
CA ALA A 73 5.90 1.46 -7.98
C ALA A 73 5.99 2.04 -6.57
N GLN A 74 7.21 2.35 -6.11
CA GLN A 74 7.49 2.83 -4.75
C GLN A 74 7.22 4.32 -4.56
N HIS A 75 7.21 5.09 -5.64
CA HIS A 75 6.78 6.49 -5.72
C HIS A 75 6.68 6.94 -7.19
N CYS A 76 6.32 8.21 -7.44
CA CYS A 76 6.47 8.88 -8.72
C CYS A 76 6.64 10.39 -8.52
N HIS A 77 7.02 11.12 -9.57
CA HIS A 77 6.85 12.56 -9.65
C HIS A 77 5.38 12.90 -9.99
N TRP A 78 4.98 14.15 -9.85
CA TRP A 78 3.63 14.61 -10.24
C TRP A 78 3.55 15.21 -11.65
N GLU A 79 4.69 15.54 -12.26
CA GLU A 79 4.75 16.04 -13.63
C GLU A 79 4.91 14.89 -14.63
N ASP A 80 4.28 14.99 -15.78
CA ASP A 80 4.35 13.98 -16.83
C ASP A 80 5.70 13.97 -17.56
N LYS A 81 6.43 15.07 -17.53
CA LYS A 81 7.76 15.25 -18.13
C LYS A 81 8.39 16.55 -17.65
N GLY A 82 9.70 16.68 -17.81
CA GLY A 82 10.37 17.95 -17.51
C GLY A 82 11.82 17.80 -17.06
N ALA A 83 12.39 18.91 -16.61
CA ALA A 83 13.76 18.99 -16.10
C ALA A 83 13.83 18.55 -14.62
N PHE A 84 13.55 17.28 -14.37
CA PHE A 84 13.52 16.66 -13.05
C PHE A 84 14.46 15.43 -13.04
N THR A 85 15.76 15.69 -13.12
CA THR A 85 16.79 14.66 -13.24
C THR A 85 16.68 13.62 -12.13
N GLY A 86 16.49 12.33 -12.51
CA GLY A 86 16.35 11.20 -11.58
C GLY A 86 14.91 10.85 -11.22
N GLU A 87 13.93 11.70 -11.52
CA GLU A 87 12.51 11.43 -11.26
C GLU A 87 11.88 10.55 -12.35
N VAL A 88 10.82 9.85 -11.96
CA VAL A 88 10.02 8.98 -12.84
C VAL A 88 8.60 9.51 -12.92
N ALA A 89 8.14 9.80 -14.14
CA ALA A 89 6.81 10.32 -14.37
C ALA A 89 5.71 9.23 -14.26
N PRO A 90 4.47 9.57 -13.83
CA PRO A 90 3.35 8.62 -13.80
C PRO A 90 3.08 8.00 -15.17
N THR A 91 3.21 8.77 -16.24
CA THR A 91 3.02 8.29 -17.62
C THR A 91 4.03 7.22 -18.04
N MET A 92 5.27 7.26 -17.50
CA MET A 92 6.28 6.22 -17.72
C MET A 92 5.88 4.92 -17.01
N LEU A 93 5.40 5.02 -15.77
CA LEU A 93 4.94 3.87 -14.99
C LEU A 93 3.71 3.19 -15.62
N ALA A 94 2.75 3.98 -16.08
CA ALA A 94 1.56 3.47 -16.78
C ALA A 94 1.93 2.68 -18.05
N LYS A 95 3.00 3.06 -18.77
CA LYS A 95 3.51 2.32 -19.94
C LYS A 95 4.14 0.97 -19.57
N LEU A 96 4.52 0.78 -18.32
CA LEU A 96 5.00 -0.49 -17.77
C LEU A 96 3.88 -1.32 -17.12
N ALA A 97 2.61 -0.96 -17.35
CA ALA A 97 1.45 -1.61 -16.74
C ALA A 97 1.49 -1.61 -15.20
N VAL A 98 2.11 -0.59 -14.59
CA VAL A 98 2.05 -0.40 -13.14
C VAL A 98 0.60 -0.12 -12.74
N ALA A 99 0.08 -0.93 -11.80
CA ALA A 99 -1.29 -0.82 -11.30
C ALA A 99 -1.39 0.08 -10.06
N TYR A 100 -0.40 0.00 -9.17
CA TYR A 100 -0.39 0.70 -7.89
C TYR A 100 0.86 1.57 -7.75
N VAL A 101 0.74 2.72 -7.09
CA VAL A 101 1.89 3.58 -6.76
C VAL A 101 1.81 3.99 -5.30
N ILE A 102 2.84 3.67 -4.52
CA ILE A 102 2.99 4.14 -3.14
C ILE A 102 3.32 5.63 -3.18
N VAL A 103 2.61 6.43 -2.39
CA VAL A 103 2.86 7.89 -2.26
C VAL A 103 2.83 8.29 -0.79
N GLY A 104 3.74 9.18 -0.39
CA GLY A 104 3.81 9.67 0.98
C GLY A 104 4.32 8.66 2.00
N HIS A 105 5.04 7.61 1.58
CA HIS A 105 5.66 6.65 2.50
C HIS A 105 6.51 7.37 3.55
N SER A 106 6.48 6.90 4.79
CA SER A 106 7.17 7.54 5.92
C SER A 106 8.65 7.84 5.66
N GLU A 107 9.37 6.90 5.05
CA GLU A 107 10.78 7.11 4.66
C GLU A 107 10.95 8.27 3.68
N ARG A 108 10.00 8.48 2.77
CA ARG A 108 10.07 9.59 1.83
C ARG A 108 9.76 10.93 2.48
N ARG A 109 8.83 10.94 3.44
CA ARG A 109 8.53 12.13 4.25
C ARG A 109 9.73 12.53 5.09
N GLU A 110 10.38 11.56 5.72
CA GLU A 110 11.52 11.80 6.63
C GLU A 110 12.82 12.10 5.87
N LEU A 111 13.21 11.23 4.94
CA LEU A 111 14.53 11.29 4.29
C LEU A 111 14.58 12.24 3.08
N PHE A 112 13.45 12.45 2.42
CA PHE A 112 13.35 13.24 1.18
C PHE A 112 12.43 14.46 1.31
N ALA A 113 11.98 14.78 2.54
CA ALA A 113 11.14 15.93 2.84
C ALA A 113 9.84 15.98 2.02
N GLU A 114 9.25 14.82 1.70
CA GLU A 114 8.00 14.75 0.96
C GLU A 114 6.85 15.31 1.80
N THR A 115 6.29 16.45 1.37
CA THR A 115 5.24 17.16 2.09
C THR A 115 3.85 16.63 1.73
N ASP A 116 2.83 16.97 2.53
CA ASP A 116 1.44 16.62 2.22
C ASP A 116 0.94 17.23 0.90
N ASP A 117 1.42 18.44 0.54
CA ASP A 117 1.14 19.04 -0.79
C ASP A 117 1.72 18.17 -1.92
N TRP A 118 2.95 17.69 -1.76
CA TRP A 118 3.55 16.78 -2.75
C TRP A 118 2.78 15.47 -2.84
N VAL A 119 2.35 14.91 -1.71
CA VAL A 119 1.53 13.70 -1.68
C VAL A 119 0.22 13.92 -2.44
N ASN A 120 -0.49 15.03 -2.19
CA ASN A 120 -1.72 15.35 -2.90
C ASN A 120 -1.50 15.48 -4.43
N ARG A 121 -0.45 16.16 -4.87
CA ARG A 121 -0.09 16.27 -6.29
C ARG A 121 0.20 14.89 -6.90
N LYS A 122 0.94 14.05 -6.19
CA LYS A 122 1.25 12.68 -6.65
C LYS A 122 0.00 11.81 -6.72
N VAL A 123 -0.89 11.86 -5.72
CA VAL A 123 -2.18 11.15 -5.73
C VAL A 123 -2.96 11.52 -7.00
N LYS A 124 -3.11 12.82 -7.28
CA LYS A 124 -3.81 13.31 -8.48
C LYS A 124 -3.16 12.82 -9.78
N ALA A 125 -1.82 12.88 -9.85
CA ALA A 125 -1.07 12.44 -11.02
C ALA A 125 -1.19 10.93 -11.28
N VAL A 126 -1.15 10.11 -10.22
CA VAL A 126 -1.36 8.66 -10.29
C VAL A 126 -2.76 8.34 -10.80
N LEU A 127 -3.79 8.99 -10.24
CA LEU A 127 -5.18 8.82 -10.69
C LEU A 127 -5.39 9.27 -12.15
N ASN A 128 -4.80 10.40 -12.54
CA ASN A 128 -4.86 10.88 -13.92
C ASN A 128 -4.19 9.91 -14.91
N ALA A 129 -3.15 9.22 -14.47
CA ALA A 129 -2.50 8.16 -15.25
C ALA A 129 -3.22 6.80 -15.19
N ARG A 130 -4.41 6.74 -14.57
CA ARG A 130 -5.27 5.55 -14.42
C ARG A 130 -4.61 4.42 -13.61
N MET A 131 -3.75 4.77 -12.69
CA MET A 131 -3.20 3.87 -11.66
C MET A 131 -3.86 4.13 -10.32
N THR A 132 -3.74 3.21 -9.39
CA THR A 132 -4.28 3.31 -8.04
C THR A 132 -3.20 3.80 -7.07
N PRO A 133 -3.36 4.95 -6.41
CA PRO A 133 -2.44 5.35 -5.36
C PRO A 133 -2.64 4.52 -4.09
N ILE A 134 -1.54 4.13 -3.46
CA ILE A 134 -1.49 3.67 -2.06
C ILE A 134 -0.93 4.84 -1.27
N MET A 135 -1.82 5.62 -0.64
CA MET A 135 -1.44 6.81 0.10
C MET A 135 -1.08 6.46 1.54
N CYS A 136 0.18 6.68 1.92
CA CYS A 136 0.68 6.40 3.27
C CYS A 136 0.43 7.58 4.21
N VAL A 137 -0.07 7.25 5.39
CA VAL A 137 -0.29 8.16 6.53
C VAL A 137 0.17 7.49 7.81
N GLY A 138 0.63 8.27 8.78
CA GLY A 138 1.06 7.72 10.07
C GLY A 138 1.74 8.72 10.95
N GLU A 139 1.91 8.34 12.21
CA GLU A 139 2.50 9.15 13.26
C GLU A 139 3.84 8.60 13.72
N THR A 140 4.68 9.48 14.24
CA THR A 140 5.93 9.18 14.93
C THR A 140 5.69 8.80 16.40
N LEU A 141 6.68 8.21 17.06
CA LEU A 141 6.59 7.89 18.48
C LEU A 141 6.29 9.12 19.35
N PRO A 142 6.99 10.26 19.19
CA PRO A 142 6.67 11.47 19.97
C PRO A 142 5.23 11.97 19.76
N GLU A 143 4.70 11.91 18.54
CA GLU A 143 3.31 12.29 18.25
C GLU A 143 2.32 11.35 18.97
N ARG A 144 2.61 10.04 18.97
CA ARG A 144 1.80 9.03 19.69
C ARG A 144 1.83 9.23 21.19
N GLU A 145 3.02 9.40 21.78
CA GLU A 145 3.18 9.64 23.22
C GLU A 145 2.52 10.94 23.70
N ALA A 146 2.46 11.94 22.81
CA ALA A 146 1.75 13.19 23.05
C ALA A 146 0.21 13.09 22.84
N GLY A 147 -0.33 11.91 22.48
CA GLY A 147 -1.76 11.73 22.19
C GLY A 147 -2.22 12.42 20.91
N GLN A 148 -1.31 12.66 19.97
CA GLN A 148 -1.57 13.39 18.72
C GLN A 148 -1.70 12.48 17.48
N ALA A 149 -1.69 11.17 17.64
CA ALA A 149 -1.67 10.20 16.55
C ALA A 149 -2.86 10.39 15.58
N GLU A 150 -4.09 10.42 16.10
CA GLU A 150 -5.28 10.62 15.28
C GLU A 150 -5.28 11.98 14.59
N ALA A 151 -4.93 13.06 15.30
CA ALA A 151 -4.89 14.41 14.71
C ALA A 151 -3.84 14.51 13.59
N LYS A 152 -2.70 13.81 13.74
CA LYS A 152 -1.67 13.73 12.70
C LYS A 152 -2.19 13.03 11.45
N VAL A 153 -2.79 11.86 11.61
CA VAL A 153 -3.34 11.06 10.51
C VAL A 153 -4.50 11.79 9.84
N ASP A 154 -5.42 12.42 10.60
CA ASP A 154 -6.49 13.25 10.07
C ASP A 154 -5.95 14.39 9.19
N GLY A 155 -4.95 15.12 9.68
CA GLY A 155 -4.32 16.20 8.91
C GLY A 155 -3.71 15.73 7.60
N GLN A 156 -2.99 14.61 7.61
CA GLN A 156 -2.39 14.01 6.41
C GLN A 156 -3.46 13.55 5.41
N LEU A 157 -4.56 12.93 5.88
CA LEU A 157 -5.68 12.50 5.05
C LEU A 157 -6.36 13.69 4.38
N ARG A 158 -6.75 14.70 5.16
CA ARG A 158 -7.42 15.90 4.63
C ARG A 158 -6.56 16.62 3.59
N ALA A 159 -5.27 16.75 3.84
CA ALA A 159 -4.35 17.36 2.89
C ALA A 159 -4.14 16.48 1.64
N GLY A 160 -3.88 15.19 1.82
CA GLY A 160 -3.62 14.25 0.71
C GLY A 160 -4.82 14.02 -0.20
N LEU A 161 -6.03 14.05 0.34
CA LEU A 161 -7.29 13.85 -0.39
C LEU A 161 -7.93 15.16 -0.89
N ALA A 162 -7.36 16.33 -0.60
CA ALA A 162 -7.92 17.62 -0.94
C ALA A 162 -8.20 17.76 -2.45
N GLY A 163 -9.46 18.09 -2.78
CA GLY A 163 -9.91 18.33 -4.16
C GLY A 163 -10.09 17.06 -5.01
N LEU A 164 -10.14 15.89 -4.40
CA LEU A 164 -10.53 14.65 -5.07
C LEU A 164 -12.05 14.44 -4.99
N ALA A 165 -12.61 13.76 -5.99
CA ALA A 165 -14.01 13.35 -5.95
C ALA A 165 -14.18 12.01 -5.18
N ALA A 166 -15.35 11.79 -4.57
CA ALA A 166 -15.69 10.56 -3.86
C ALA A 166 -15.40 9.28 -4.69
N ALA A 167 -15.78 9.28 -5.97
CA ALA A 167 -15.53 8.16 -6.87
C ALA A 167 -14.04 7.88 -7.13
N GLN A 168 -13.16 8.86 -6.98
CA GLN A 168 -11.72 8.66 -7.06
C GLN A 168 -11.19 8.02 -5.77
N VAL A 169 -11.66 8.51 -4.62
CA VAL A 169 -11.21 8.04 -3.30
C VAL A 169 -11.69 6.62 -3.02
N SER A 170 -12.92 6.27 -3.38
CA SER A 170 -13.45 4.90 -3.23
C SER A 170 -12.62 3.83 -3.94
N GLY A 171 -11.89 4.19 -5.01
CA GLY A 171 -10.98 3.30 -5.74
C GLY A 171 -9.54 3.30 -5.24
N MET A 172 -9.20 4.13 -4.26
CA MET A 172 -7.84 4.25 -3.72
C MET A 172 -7.56 3.22 -2.62
N VAL A 173 -6.30 3.22 -2.21
CA VAL A 173 -5.84 2.51 -1.01
C VAL A 173 -5.18 3.53 -0.08
N VAL A 174 -5.50 3.45 1.21
CA VAL A 174 -4.76 4.18 2.25
C VAL A 174 -3.96 3.17 3.05
N ALA A 175 -2.67 3.44 3.29
CA ALA A 175 -1.83 2.61 4.13
C ALA A 175 -1.51 3.36 5.44
N TYR A 176 -1.95 2.82 6.56
CA TYR A 176 -1.60 3.35 7.87
C TYR A 176 -0.25 2.77 8.32
N GLU A 177 0.71 3.65 8.55
CA GLU A 177 2.06 3.34 9.00
C GLU A 177 2.27 3.81 10.45
N PRO A 178 2.26 2.92 11.48
CA PRO A 178 2.78 3.27 12.79
C PRO A 178 4.31 3.41 12.69
N ILE A 179 4.80 4.64 12.39
CA ILE A 179 6.22 4.88 12.06
C ILE A 179 7.13 4.39 13.19
N TRP A 180 6.68 4.52 14.44
CA TRP A 180 7.36 4.06 15.63
C TRP A 180 7.56 2.52 15.71
N ALA A 181 6.78 1.76 14.93
CA ALA A 181 6.85 0.29 14.87
C ALA A 181 7.56 -0.22 13.59
N ILE A 182 8.01 0.66 12.69
CA ILE A 182 8.68 0.26 11.45
C ILE A 182 10.18 0.12 11.69
N GLY A 183 10.70 -1.12 11.59
CA GLY A 183 12.14 -1.39 11.69
C GLY A 183 12.77 -1.20 13.08
N THR A 184 11.96 -0.93 14.10
CA THR A 184 12.42 -0.68 15.47
C THR A 184 12.43 -1.93 16.35
N GLY A 185 11.82 -3.01 15.91
CA GLY A 185 11.55 -4.20 16.72
C GLY A 185 10.30 -4.10 17.59
N GLN A 186 9.68 -2.93 17.68
CA GLN A 186 8.35 -2.77 18.29
C GLN A 186 7.27 -3.17 17.28
N THR A 187 6.15 -3.67 17.77
CA THR A 187 4.98 -4.01 16.95
C THR A 187 3.73 -3.40 17.58
N ALA A 188 2.90 -2.76 16.78
CA ALA A 188 1.56 -2.40 17.21
C ALA A 188 0.76 -3.68 17.46
N THR A 189 -0.09 -3.67 18.47
CA THR A 189 -1.06 -4.77 18.66
C THR A 189 -2.11 -4.74 17.54
N PRO A 190 -2.82 -5.85 17.28
CA PRO A 190 -3.96 -5.84 16.36
C PRO A 190 -5.01 -4.79 16.74
N ASP A 191 -5.26 -4.58 18.03
CA ASP A 191 -6.21 -3.57 18.53
C ASP A 191 -5.71 -2.13 18.25
N ASP A 192 -4.41 -1.85 18.42
CA ASP A 192 -3.83 -0.56 18.03
C ASP A 192 -3.96 -0.30 16.54
N ALA A 193 -3.69 -1.31 15.72
CA ALA A 193 -3.82 -1.24 14.27
C ALA A 193 -5.27 -1.01 13.85
N GLN A 194 -6.22 -1.76 14.46
CA GLN A 194 -7.65 -1.59 14.24
C GLN A 194 -8.12 -0.17 14.60
N ALA A 195 -7.76 0.32 15.76
CA ALA A 195 -8.19 1.65 16.22
C ALA A 195 -7.79 2.75 15.22
N MET A 196 -6.56 2.71 14.72
CA MET A 196 -6.09 3.72 13.76
C MET A 196 -6.65 3.51 12.36
N CYS A 197 -6.83 2.28 11.89
CA CYS A 197 -7.49 2.01 10.61
C CYS A 197 -8.96 2.43 10.65
N ALA A 198 -9.67 2.21 11.76
CA ALA A 198 -11.02 2.74 11.98
C ALA A 198 -11.05 4.27 11.96
N ALA A 199 -10.08 4.94 12.60
CA ALA A 199 -9.94 6.39 12.55
C ALA A 199 -9.72 6.90 11.11
N VAL A 200 -8.86 6.23 10.32
CA VAL A 200 -8.68 6.53 8.89
C VAL A 200 -10.00 6.43 8.14
N ARG A 201 -10.76 5.34 8.33
CA ARG A 201 -12.06 5.15 7.68
C ARG A 201 -13.08 6.21 8.10
N ALA A 202 -13.10 6.58 9.37
CA ALA A 202 -13.97 7.63 9.88
C ALA A 202 -13.66 9.01 9.26
N VAL A 203 -12.39 9.34 9.05
CA VAL A 203 -11.99 10.59 8.36
C VAL A 203 -12.44 10.58 6.90
N VAL A 204 -12.32 9.45 6.19
CA VAL A 204 -12.83 9.34 4.81
C VAL A 204 -14.35 9.51 4.78
N ALA A 205 -15.07 8.92 5.73
CA ALA A 205 -16.53 9.08 5.86
C ALA A 205 -16.94 10.54 6.13
N ASP A 206 -16.19 11.25 6.97
CA ASP A 206 -16.41 12.67 7.28
C ASP A 206 -16.15 13.59 6.07
N LEU A 207 -15.07 13.29 5.31
CA LEU A 207 -14.70 14.09 4.13
C LEU A 207 -15.65 13.90 2.95
N TYR A 208 -16.25 12.72 2.82
CA TYR A 208 -17.08 12.33 1.68
C TYR A 208 -18.43 11.79 2.13
N ASP A 209 -18.51 10.49 2.31
CA ASP A 209 -19.67 9.75 2.80
C ASP A 209 -19.27 8.33 3.25
N ARG A 210 -20.21 7.64 3.90
CA ARG A 210 -19.99 6.28 4.37
C ARG A 210 -19.72 5.28 3.22
N GLY A 211 -20.44 5.40 2.12
CA GLY A 211 -20.27 4.52 0.96
C GLY A 211 -18.85 4.62 0.36
N THR A 212 -18.30 5.83 0.28
CA THR A 212 -16.92 6.08 -0.12
C THR A 212 -15.94 5.44 0.85
N ALA A 213 -16.15 5.62 2.15
CA ALA A 213 -15.28 5.05 3.19
C ALA A 213 -15.33 3.51 3.20
N ASP A 214 -16.51 2.94 3.03
CA ASP A 214 -16.71 1.49 3.01
C ASP A 214 -16.12 0.84 1.73
N ALA A 215 -15.97 1.59 0.64
CA ALA A 215 -15.33 1.14 -0.58
C ALA A 215 -13.80 1.31 -0.58
N THR A 216 -13.28 2.27 0.19
CA THR A 216 -11.82 2.53 0.27
C THR A 216 -11.13 1.43 1.04
N ARG A 217 -10.11 0.81 0.43
CA ARG A 217 -9.28 -0.20 1.12
C ARG A 217 -8.27 0.47 2.04
N ILE A 218 -8.13 -0.07 3.25
CA ILE A 218 -7.15 0.39 4.23
C ILE A 218 -6.17 -0.73 4.52
N GLN A 219 -4.89 -0.48 4.26
CA GLN A 219 -3.80 -1.42 4.57
C GLN A 219 -3.12 -1.04 5.89
N TYR A 220 -2.73 -2.04 6.65
CA TYR A 220 -1.79 -1.86 7.75
C TYR A 220 -0.35 -1.91 7.22
N GLY A 221 0.42 -0.85 7.47
CA GLY A 221 1.80 -0.66 6.98
C GLY A 221 2.88 -0.79 8.06
N GLY A 222 2.56 -1.35 9.22
CA GLY A 222 3.55 -1.66 10.25
C GLY A 222 4.28 -2.99 10.02
N SER A 223 4.83 -3.57 11.08
CA SER A 223 5.53 -4.84 11.02
C SER A 223 4.57 -6.01 10.83
N VAL A 224 4.49 -6.54 9.61
CA VAL A 224 3.68 -7.73 9.27
C VAL A 224 4.60 -8.91 8.98
N LYS A 225 4.27 -10.05 9.60
CA LYS A 225 4.98 -11.34 9.46
C LYS A 225 3.96 -12.47 9.31
N PRO A 226 4.36 -13.65 8.84
CA PRO A 226 3.44 -14.80 8.79
C PRO A 226 2.73 -15.12 10.10
N GLY A 227 3.39 -14.88 11.24
CA GLY A 227 2.85 -15.20 12.57
C GLY A 227 1.84 -14.20 13.15
N ASN A 228 1.68 -13.00 12.57
CA ASN A 228 0.70 -12.01 13.04
C ASN A 228 -0.30 -11.58 11.95
N ALA A 229 -0.12 -12.05 10.73
CA ALA A 229 -0.95 -11.63 9.61
C ALA A 229 -2.42 -12.02 9.81
N ALA A 230 -2.72 -13.20 10.35
CA ALA A 230 -4.08 -13.66 10.60
C ALA A 230 -4.81 -12.76 11.62
N ASP A 231 -4.16 -12.41 12.72
CA ASP A 231 -4.75 -11.56 13.78
C ASP A 231 -5.01 -10.13 13.29
N LEU A 232 -4.10 -9.59 12.47
CA LEU A 232 -4.28 -8.29 11.83
C LEU A 232 -5.44 -8.31 10.83
N MET A 233 -5.51 -9.35 9.99
CA MET A 233 -6.55 -9.47 8.97
C MET A 233 -7.91 -9.91 9.52
N ALA A 234 -8.01 -10.28 10.79
CA ALA A 234 -9.27 -10.51 11.50
C ALA A 234 -9.95 -9.20 11.93
N GLN A 235 -9.28 -8.06 11.81
CA GLN A 235 -9.79 -6.76 12.20
C GLN A 235 -10.72 -6.17 11.13
N ASP A 236 -11.83 -5.54 11.54
CA ASP A 236 -12.91 -5.07 10.65
C ASP A 236 -12.47 -3.99 9.65
N ASP A 237 -11.50 -3.15 10.03
CA ASP A 237 -11.05 -2.00 9.23
C ASP A 237 -9.69 -2.21 8.56
N ILE A 238 -9.14 -3.42 8.61
CA ILE A 238 -7.88 -3.77 7.94
C ILE A 238 -8.17 -4.61 6.69
N ASP A 239 -8.00 -4.00 5.52
CA ASP A 239 -8.28 -4.59 4.21
C ASP A 239 -7.03 -5.09 3.49
N GLY A 240 -5.96 -5.34 4.23
CA GLY A 240 -4.69 -5.81 3.68
C GLY A 240 -3.48 -5.27 4.40
N ALA A 241 -2.31 -5.49 3.81
CA ALA A 241 -1.04 -5.06 4.39
C ALA A 241 -0.09 -4.49 3.34
N LEU A 242 0.63 -3.43 3.73
CA LEU A 242 1.80 -2.92 3.02
C LEU A 242 3.05 -3.48 3.72
N VAL A 243 3.59 -4.56 3.16
CA VAL A 243 4.62 -5.40 3.79
C VAL A 243 6.01 -4.99 3.33
N GLY A 244 6.89 -4.65 4.28
CA GLY A 244 8.30 -4.36 3.99
C GLY A 244 9.16 -5.63 3.96
N GLY A 245 10.07 -5.79 4.92
CA GLY A 245 11.11 -6.84 4.93
C GLY A 245 10.64 -8.27 4.65
N ALA A 246 9.49 -8.69 5.21
CA ALA A 246 8.96 -10.03 4.96
C ALA A 246 8.49 -10.26 3.51
N SER A 247 8.36 -9.19 2.70
CA SER A 247 8.04 -9.33 1.26
C SER A 247 9.26 -9.59 0.38
N LEU A 248 10.46 -9.53 0.94
CA LEU A 248 11.71 -9.83 0.24
C LEU A 248 11.95 -11.34 0.09
N ASP A 249 11.39 -12.12 1.01
CA ASP A 249 11.39 -13.58 0.92
C ASP A 249 10.05 -14.07 0.36
N PRO A 250 10.03 -14.74 -0.81
CA PRO A 250 8.81 -15.18 -1.45
C PRO A 250 8.01 -16.20 -0.64
N ASP A 251 8.65 -17.03 0.20
CA ASP A 251 7.97 -18.02 1.03
C ASP A 251 7.28 -17.33 2.23
N GLU A 252 7.97 -16.36 2.87
CA GLU A 252 7.36 -15.56 3.93
C GLU A 252 6.18 -14.73 3.39
N PHE A 253 6.35 -14.08 2.24
CA PHE A 253 5.29 -13.27 1.65
C PHE A 253 4.10 -14.12 1.19
N ALA A 254 4.33 -15.31 0.62
CA ALA A 254 3.27 -16.25 0.28
C ALA A 254 2.47 -16.69 1.53
N ARG A 255 3.13 -16.91 2.68
CA ARG A 255 2.45 -17.22 3.94
C ARG A 255 1.62 -16.05 4.45
N ILE A 256 2.06 -14.81 4.26
CA ILE A 256 1.26 -13.61 4.58
C ILE A 256 0.04 -13.52 3.66
N VAL A 257 0.18 -13.73 2.36
CA VAL A 257 -0.94 -13.79 1.42
C VAL A 257 -1.96 -14.87 1.82
N ARG A 258 -1.47 -15.99 2.35
CA ARG A 258 -2.26 -17.13 2.82
C ARG A 258 -2.69 -17.04 4.28
N TYR A 259 -2.70 -15.86 4.90
CA TYR A 259 -3.02 -15.65 6.32
C TYR A 259 -4.26 -16.43 6.79
N ARG A 260 -5.25 -16.62 5.92
CA ARG A 260 -6.50 -17.36 6.20
C ARG A 260 -6.32 -18.88 6.31
N LEU A 261 -5.16 -19.42 5.92
CA LEU A 261 -4.81 -20.84 5.98
C LEU A 261 -3.81 -21.17 7.10
N THR A 262 -3.32 -20.16 7.81
CA THR A 262 -2.46 -20.35 8.99
C THR A 262 -3.34 -20.62 10.20
N GLU A 263 -3.17 -21.82 10.81
CA GLU A 263 -3.68 -22.16 12.13
C GLU A 263 -2.88 -21.49 13.24
#